data_98001e7d62573b6df0f26fd328485f33
#
_entry.id   98001e7d62573b6df0f26fd328485f33
#
_cell.length_a   1.000
_cell.length_b   1.000
_cell.length_c   1.000
_cell.angle_alpha   90.00
_cell.angle_beta   90.00
_cell.angle_gamma   90.00
#
_symmetry.space_group_name_H-M   'P 1'
#
loop_
_entity.id
_entity.type
_entity.pdbx_description
1 polymer ?
#
loop_
_entity_poly.entity_id
_entity_poly.type
_entity_poly.pdbx_seq_one_letter_code
_entity_poly.pdbx_strand_id
1 'polypeptide(L)'
;YQWYKNNVNSNGGGTLIEGATDTTYVPDTTTEGTDYYYVVATNTVDKTVSMATSTVAQVTVVPAGQWIQDDTGWWYKNNDGSYPTSAWKNIGGFWYAFDGNGYMRTGWFQDGDSWYYLADDGKMQTGWITVDGKEYYLEDSGQMAHDTTVDGKELGSDGAKVS
;
A
#
# COMPACT_ATOMS: atom_id res chain seq x y z
N TYR A 1 8.63 11.26 29.30
CA TYR A 1 8.22 11.87 28.04
C TYR A 1 6.75 12.20 28.09
N GLN A 2 6.33 13.21 27.29
CA GLN A 2 4.94 13.53 27.04
C GLN A 2 4.82 14.07 25.61
N TRP A 3 3.96 13.45 24.81
CA TRP A 3 3.68 13.87 23.44
C TRP A 3 2.55 14.89 23.39
N TYR A 4 2.68 15.79 22.43
CA TYR A 4 1.71 16.86 22.15
C TYR A 4 1.38 16.89 20.66
N LYS A 5 0.13 17.26 20.36
CA LYS A 5 -0.39 17.49 19.02
C LYS A 5 -0.69 18.97 18.82
N ASN A 6 -0.37 19.50 17.63
CA ASN A 6 -0.66 20.87 17.25
C ASN A 6 -1.26 20.91 15.83
N ASN A 7 -2.03 21.92 15.52
CA ASN A 7 -2.57 22.21 14.19
C ASN A 7 -1.70 23.21 13.40
N VAL A 8 -0.63 23.71 14.00
CA VAL A 8 0.34 24.60 13.40
C VAL A 8 1.76 24.07 13.61
N ASN A 9 2.69 24.42 12.70
CA ASN A 9 4.10 24.03 12.80
C ASN A 9 4.80 24.75 13.97
N SER A 10 4.53 24.28 15.18
CA SER A 10 5.08 24.81 16.42
C SER A 10 5.29 23.71 17.45
N ASN A 11 6.41 23.75 18.16
CA ASN A 11 6.71 22.86 19.29
C ASN A 11 6.33 23.47 20.65
N GLY A 12 5.33 24.36 20.65
CA GLY A 12 4.76 24.97 21.84
C GLY A 12 3.27 25.23 21.66
N GLY A 13 2.53 25.22 22.75
CA GLY A 13 1.08 25.51 22.74
C GLY A 13 0.19 24.41 22.17
N GLY A 14 0.72 23.22 21.90
CA GLY A 14 -0.05 22.07 21.44
C GLY A 14 -0.89 21.44 22.56
N THR A 15 -1.86 20.62 22.15
CA THR A 15 -2.69 19.84 23.06
C THR A 15 -1.94 18.59 23.51
N LEU A 16 -1.94 18.32 24.80
CA LEU A 16 -1.37 17.10 25.38
C LEU A 16 -2.13 15.88 24.85
N ILE A 17 -1.37 14.85 24.43
CA ILE A 17 -1.94 13.55 24.06
C ILE A 17 -1.94 12.67 25.31
N GLU A 18 -3.12 12.41 25.86
CA GLU A 18 -3.26 11.69 27.11
C GLU A 18 -2.68 10.26 27.00
N GLY A 19 -1.86 9.88 27.99
CA GLY A 19 -1.22 8.57 28.05
C GLY A 19 -0.03 8.36 27.10
N ALA A 20 0.28 9.31 26.21
CA ALA A 20 1.42 9.20 25.30
C ALA A 20 2.73 9.61 25.99
N THR A 21 3.29 8.70 26.78
CA THR A 21 4.48 8.92 27.63
C THR A 21 5.70 8.09 27.23
N ASP A 22 5.59 7.28 26.18
CA ASP A 22 6.68 6.45 25.69
C ASP A 22 7.69 7.25 24.86
N THR A 23 8.83 6.65 24.56
CA THR A 23 9.87 7.23 23.69
C THR A 23 9.42 7.37 22.24
N THR A 24 8.38 6.65 21.84
CA THR A 24 7.76 6.68 20.50
C THR A 24 6.26 6.93 20.62
N TYR A 25 5.69 7.56 19.59
CA TYR A 25 4.25 7.74 19.44
C TYR A 25 3.84 7.44 18.01
N VAL A 26 2.74 6.72 17.83
CA VAL A 26 2.16 6.43 16.50
C VAL A 26 0.91 7.30 16.35
N PRO A 27 0.94 8.29 15.43
CA PRO A 27 -0.20 9.13 15.15
C PRO A 27 -1.40 8.35 14.60
N ASP A 28 -2.60 8.81 14.91
CA ASP A 28 -3.81 8.36 14.24
C ASP A 28 -3.82 8.84 12.78
N THR A 29 -4.05 7.93 11.84
CA THR A 29 -4.13 8.19 10.40
C THR A 29 -5.52 7.95 9.83
N THR A 30 -6.56 7.91 10.67
CA THR A 30 -7.95 7.70 10.23
C THR A 30 -8.63 8.98 9.74
N THR A 31 -8.12 10.15 10.14
CA THR A 31 -8.66 11.46 9.75
C THR A 31 -7.70 12.18 8.80
N GLU A 32 -8.21 12.64 7.67
CA GLU A 32 -7.44 13.43 6.70
C GLU A 32 -7.04 14.79 7.27
N GLY A 33 -5.86 15.26 6.87
CA GLY A 33 -5.35 16.56 7.30
C GLY A 33 -3.86 16.55 7.59
N THR A 34 -3.35 17.67 8.08
CA THR A 34 -1.97 17.81 8.51
C THR A 34 -1.94 18.19 9.98
N ASP A 35 -1.25 17.35 10.74
CA ASP A 35 -1.00 17.56 12.15
C ASP A 35 0.50 17.65 12.43
N TYR A 36 0.84 18.31 13.53
CA TYR A 36 2.21 18.52 13.97
C TYR A 36 2.38 17.93 15.36
N TYR A 37 3.45 17.19 15.57
CA TYR A 37 3.72 16.49 16.83
C TYR A 37 5.08 16.89 17.37
N TYR A 38 5.17 16.99 18.69
CA TYR A 38 6.44 17.16 19.40
C TYR A 38 6.38 16.46 20.75
N VAL A 39 7.55 16.14 21.30
CA VAL A 39 7.68 15.52 22.62
C VAL A 39 8.45 16.41 23.56
N VAL A 40 8.01 16.45 24.81
CA VAL A 40 8.71 17.07 25.92
C VAL A 40 9.28 15.98 26.82
N ALA A 41 10.60 16.01 27.01
CA ALA A 41 11.27 15.19 28.00
C ALA A 41 11.48 15.99 29.28
N THR A 42 11.03 15.43 30.40
CA THR A 42 11.18 16.05 31.73
C THR A 42 12.07 15.19 32.59
N ASN A 43 13.07 15.78 33.20
CA ASN A 43 13.90 15.16 34.22
C ASN A 43 13.76 15.94 35.52
N THR A 44 13.56 15.21 36.63
CA THR A 44 13.45 15.81 37.96
C THR A 44 14.49 15.20 38.88
N VAL A 45 15.37 16.02 39.40
CA VAL A 45 16.38 15.66 40.40
C VAL A 45 16.12 16.49 41.66
N ASP A 46 15.84 15.82 42.77
CA ASP A 46 15.37 16.42 44.00
C ASP A 46 14.09 17.25 43.75
N LYS A 47 14.20 18.58 43.76
CA LYS A 47 13.09 19.53 43.49
C LYS A 47 13.32 20.33 42.21
N THR A 48 14.41 20.05 41.49
CA THR A 48 14.74 20.78 40.25
C THR A 48 14.21 20.04 39.05
N VAL A 49 13.38 20.70 38.25
CA VAL A 49 12.81 20.18 37.02
C VAL A 49 13.54 20.78 35.82
N SER A 50 14.03 19.94 34.94
CA SER A 50 14.61 20.31 33.64
C SER A 50 13.78 19.72 32.52
N MET A 51 13.51 20.52 31.48
CA MET A 51 12.73 20.11 30.33
C MET A 51 13.49 20.33 29.04
N ALA A 52 13.28 19.42 28.07
CA ALA A 52 13.74 19.57 26.71
C ALA A 52 12.60 19.26 25.76
N THR A 53 12.36 20.12 24.77
CA THR A 53 11.32 19.96 23.76
C THR A 53 11.96 19.58 22.43
N SER A 54 11.43 18.57 21.73
CA SER A 54 11.91 18.18 20.41
C SER A 54 11.61 19.24 19.33
N THR A 55 12.19 19.09 18.17
CA THR A 55 11.68 19.69 16.92
C THR A 55 10.32 19.10 16.58
N VAL A 56 9.60 19.77 15.68
CA VAL A 56 8.29 19.36 15.20
C VAL A 56 8.41 18.26 14.15
N ALA A 57 7.58 17.22 14.26
CA ALA A 57 7.31 16.24 13.22
C ALA A 57 5.97 16.57 12.57
N GLN A 58 5.94 16.72 11.24
CA GLN A 58 4.71 16.89 10.47
C GLN A 58 4.21 15.53 9.99
N VAL A 59 2.93 15.27 10.18
CA VAL A 59 2.21 14.09 9.65
C VAL A 59 1.06 14.58 8.80
N THR A 60 1.03 14.18 7.53
CA THR A 60 -0.07 14.52 6.61
C THR A 60 -0.79 13.23 6.20
N VAL A 61 -2.07 13.15 6.51
CA VAL A 61 -2.97 12.11 6.05
C VAL A 61 -3.71 12.64 4.84
N VAL A 62 -3.46 12.02 3.69
CA VAL A 62 -4.11 12.39 2.42
C VAL A 62 -5.28 11.44 2.12
N PRO A 63 -6.32 11.89 1.38
CA PRO A 63 -7.40 11.02 0.97
C PRO A 63 -6.89 9.76 0.28
N ALA A 64 -7.50 8.62 0.54
CA ALA A 64 -7.25 7.44 -0.29
C ALA A 64 -7.77 7.69 -1.71
N GLY A 65 -7.07 7.17 -2.71
CA GLY A 65 -7.60 7.16 -4.06
C GLY A 65 -8.91 6.37 -4.14
N GLN A 66 -9.64 6.50 -5.23
CA GLN A 66 -10.96 5.93 -5.40
C GLN A 66 -11.05 5.04 -6.64
N TRP A 67 -11.69 3.88 -6.49
CA TRP A 67 -12.16 3.08 -7.61
C TRP A 67 -13.40 3.71 -8.22
N ILE A 68 -13.40 3.88 -9.53
CA ILE A 68 -14.52 4.42 -10.31
C ILE A 68 -14.85 3.42 -11.40
N GLN A 69 -16.14 3.20 -11.63
CA GLN A 69 -16.66 2.39 -12.72
C GLN A 69 -17.46 3.26 -13.68
N ASP A 70 -17.24 3.08 -14.96
CA ASP A 70 -18.05 3.66 -16.03
C ASP A 70 -18.46 2.55 -17.04
N ASP A 71 -19.03 2.94 -18.17
CA ASP A 71 -19.50 2.01 -19.20
C ASP A 71 -18.36 1.20 -19.88
N THR A 72 -17.10 1.64 -19.74
CA THR A 72 -15.92 0.97 -20.31
C THR A 72 -15.30 -0.03 -19.31
N GLY A 73 -15.29 0.30 -18.02
CA GLY A 73 -14.68 -0.55 -17.02
C GLY A 73 -14.33 0.15 -15.70
N TRP A 74 -13.47 -0.49 -14.93
CA TRP A 74 -12.96 0.06 -13.69
C TRP A 74 -11.65 0.81 -13.91
N TRP A 75 -11.50 1.96 -13.27
CA TRP A 75 -10.27 2.72 -13.20
C TRP A 75 -10.03 3.30 -11.80
N TYR A 76 -8.80 3.69 -11.48
CA TYR A 76 -8.44 4.17 -10.16
C TYR A 76 -7.99 5.63 -10.20
N LYS A 77 -8.74 6.50 -9.55
CA LYS A 77 -8.40 7.92 -9.39
C LYS A 77 -7.47 8.07 -8.19
N ASN A 78 -6.26 8.59 -8.41
CA ASN A 78 -5.32 8.95 -7.36
C ASN A 78 -5.80 10.17 -6.57
N ASN A 79 -5.18 10.42 -5.41
CA ASN A 79 -5.50 11.56 -4.54
C ASN A 79 -5.33 12.91 -5.24
N ASP A 80 -4.35 13.03 -6.14
CA ASP A 80 -4.05 14.24 -6.93
C ASP A 80 -4.95 14.40 -8.15
N GLY A 81 -5.91 13.48 -8.32
CA GLY A 81 -6.83 13.46 -9.46
C GLY A 81 -6.30 12.76 -10.71
N SER A 82 -5.02 12.37 -10.75
CA SER A 82 -4.45 11.55 -11.81
C SER A 82 -4.94 10.10 -11.74
N TYR A 83 -4.60 9.29 -12.74
CA TYR A 83 -4.88 7.84 -12.78
C TYR A 83 -3.71 7.09 -13.44
N PRO A 84 -3.46 5.83 -13.07
CA PRO A 84 -2.41 5.04 -13.68
C PRO A 84 -2.76 4.68 -15.14
N THR A 85 -1.78 4.77 -16.03
CA THR A 85 -1.89 4.35 -17.43
C THR A 85 -0.69 3.51 -17.80
N SER A 86 -0.88 2.38 -18.50
CA SER A 86 0.18 1.43 -18.85
C SER A 86 1.10 1.13 -17.66
N ALA A 87 0.52 0.90 -16.49
CA ALA A 87 1.27 0.83 -15.24
C ALA A 87 0.70 -0.20 -14.28
N TRP A 88 1.56 -0.73 -13.42
CA TRP A 88 1.19 -1.47 -12.23
C TRP A 88 1.03 -0.52 -11.03
N LYS A 89 0.08 -0.83 -10.16
CA LYS A 89 -0.12 -0.08 -8.92
C LYS A 89 -0.54 -1.00 -7.79
N ASN A 90 0.09 -0.83 -6.63
CA ASN A 90 -0.39 -1.47 -5.40
C ASN A 90 -1.49 -0.59 -4.78
N ILE A 91 -2.65 -1.21 -4.53
CA ILE A 91 -3.81 -0.54 -3.94
C ILE A 91 -4.34 -1.45 -2.83
N GLY A 92 -4.28 -0.98 -1.60
CA GLY A 92 -4.75 -1.74 -0.45
C GLY A 92 -4.02 -3.07 -0.21
N GLY A 93 -2.75 -3.18 -0.61
CA GLY A 93 -1.93 -4.39 -0.46
C GLY A 93 -2.01 -5.35 -1.66
N PHE A 94 -2.84 -5.09 -2.67
CA PHE A 94 -2.96 -5.89 -3.89
C PHE A 94 -2.41 -5.15 -5.11
N TRP A 95 -1.79 -5.90 -6.02
CA TRP A 95 -1.32 -5.38 -7.28
C TRP A 95 -2.41 -5.43 -8.36
N TYR A 96 -2.50 -4.34 -9.12
CA TYR A 96 -3.40 -4.17 -10.25
C TYR A 96 -2.61 -3.66 -11.44
N ALA A 97 -2.98 -4.08 -12.65
CA ALA A 97 -2.44 -3.56 -13.90
C ALA A 97 -3.48 -2.71 -14.62
N PHE A 98 -3.03 -1.61 -15.22
CA PHE A 98 -3.88 -0.68 -15.96
C PHE A 98 -3.42 -0.59 -17.40
N ASP A 99 -4.37 -0.46 -18.32
CA ASP A 99 -4.10 -0.30 -19.73
C ASP A 99 -3.65 1.15 -20.10
N GLY A 100 -3.43 1.41 -21.38
CA GLY A 100 -3.00 2.72 -21.86
C GLY A 100 -4.07 3.84 -21.69
N ASN A 101 -5.32 3.47 -21.49
CA ASN A 101 -6.42 4.38 -21.24
C ASN A 101 -6.72 4.54 -19.73
N GLY A 102 -6.03 3.77 -18.89
CA GLY A 102 -6.19 3.80 -17.43
C GLY A 102 -7.24 2.84 -16.88
N TYR A 103 -7.77 1.92 -17.69
CA TYR A 103 -8.71 0.92 -17.20
C TYR A 103 -7.98 -0.30 -16.62
N MET A 104 -8.55 -0.83 -15.54
CA MET A 104 -8.08 -2.01 -14.85
C MET A 104 -8.14 -3.24 -15.76
N ARG A 105 -7.05 -3.98 -15.84
CA ARG A 105 -6.97 -5.25 -16.58
C ARG A 105 -7.50 -6.40 -15.77
N THR A 106 -8.02 -7.42 -16.48
CA THR A 106 -8.41 -8.72 -15.94
C THR A 106 -7.95 -9.84 -16.90
N GLY A 107 -7.89 -11.08 -16.39
CA GLY A 107 -7.44 -12.22 -17.18
C GLY A 107 -5.94 -12.25 -17.41
N TRP A 108 -5.53 -12.99 -18.43
CA TRP A 108 -4.14 -13.09 -18.83
C TRP A 108 -3.60 -11.77 -19.39
N PHE A 109 -2.45 -11.37 -18.88
CA PHE A 109 -1.76 -10.13 -19.29
C PHE A 109 -0.27 -10.38 -19.44
N GLN A 110 0.28 -10.01 -20.59
CA GLN A 110 1.72 -10.06 -20.84
C GLN A 110 2.34 -8.68 -20.62
N ASP A 111 3.37 -8.63 -19.77
CA ASP A 111 4.19 -7.45 -19.52
C ASP A 111 5.67 -7.81 -19.76
N GLY A 112 6.24 -7.24 -20.83
CA GLY A 112 7.53 -7.67 -21.35
C GLY A 112 7.49 -9.13 -21.79
N ASP A 113 8.40 -9.94 -21.25
CA ASP A 113 8.51 -11.37 -21.58
C ASP A 113 7.72 -12.25 -20.57
N SER A 114 7.06 -11.67 -19.59
CA SER A 114 6.40 -12.38 -18.50
C SER A 114 4.87 -12.32 -18.61
N TRP A 115 4.23 -13.44 -18.29
CA TRP A 115 2.77 -13.52 -18.18
C TRP A 115 2.31 -13.42 -16.74
N TYR A 116 1.19 -12.74 -16.54
CA TYR A 116 0.50 -12.52 -15.28
C TYR A 116 -0.97 -12.87 -15.43
N TYR A 117 -1.63 -13.18 -14.33
CA TYR A 117 -3.08 -13.36 -14.32
C TYR A 117 -3.73 -12.42 -13.30
N LEU A 118 -4.68 -11.60 -13.78
CA LEU A 118 -5.49 -10.71 -12.97
C LEU A 118 -6.88 -11.36 -12.84
N ALA A 119 -7.34 -11.54 -11.61
CA ALA A 119 -8.69 -12.07 -11.37
C ALA A 119 -9.77 -11.09 -11.88
N ASP A 120 -11.04 -11.50 -11.86
CA ASP A 120 -12.17 -10.66 -12.31
C ASP A 120 -12.27 -9.35 -11.51
N ASP A 121 -11.79 -9.33 -10.27
CA ASP A 121 -11.69 -8.13 -9.42
C ASP A 121 -10.41 -7.32 -9.68
N GLY A 122 -9.62 -7.67 -10.68
CA GLY A 122 -8.39 -7.03 -11.11
C GLY A 122 -7.15 -7.37 -10.31
N LYS A 123 -7.26 -8.14 -9.23
CA LYS A 123 -6.11 -8.47 -8.38
C LYS A 123 -5.17 -9.45 -9.07
N MET A 124 -3.89 -9.13 -9.08
CA MET A 124 -2.83 -10.04 -9.53
C MET A 124 -2.85 -11.30 -8.67
N GLN A 125 -2.82 -12.44 -9.33
CA GLN A 125 -2.83 -13.75 -8.68
C GLN A 125 -1.40 -14.26 -8.47
N THR A 126 -1.23 -15.12 -7.45
CA THR A 126 -0.01 -15.87 -7.13
C THR A 126 -0.36 -17.28 -6.72
N GLY A 127 0.62 -18.21 -6.78
CA GLY A 127 0.39 -19.60 -6.47
C GLY A 127 -0.34 -20.36 -7.58
N TRP A 128 -0.92 -21.51 -7.24
CA TRP A 128 -1.66 -22.32 -8.19
C TRP A 128 -3.02 -21.73 -8.50
N ILE A 129 -3.32 -21.59 -9.80
CA ILE A 129 -4.62 -21.15 -10.30
C ILE A 129 -5.14 -22.14 -11.35
N THR A 130 -6.45 -22.15 -11.56
CA THR A 130 -7.09 -22.90 -12.65
C THR A 130 -7.80 -21.93 -13.56
N VAL A 131 -7.42 -21.91 -14.84
CA VAL A 131 -8.05 -21.08 -15.88
C VAL A 131 -8.45 -22.00 -17.04
N ASP A 132 -9.71 -21.96 -17.46
CA ASP A 132 -10.27 -22.76 -18.55
C ASP A 132 -9.94 -24.27 -18.42
N GLY A 133 -9.96 -24.78 -17.17
CA GLY A 133 -9.72 -26.19 -16.86
C GLY A 133 -8.24 -26.61 -16.87
N LYS A 134 -7.29 -25.70 -17.09
CA LYS A 134 -5.85 -25.93 -16.98
C LYS A 134 -5.28 -25.33 -15.70
N GLU A 135 -4.33 -26.01 -15.05
CA GLU A 135 -3.61 -25.52 -13.89
C GLU A 135 -2.36 -24.77 -14.33
N TYR A 136 -2.10 -23.61 -13.70
CA TYR A 136 -0.93 -22.76 -13.87
C TYR A 136 -0.36 -22.38 -12.51
N TYR A 137 0.91 -22.05 -12.45
CA TYR A 137 1.53 -21.52 -11.25
C TYR A 137 2.07 -20.11 -11.49
N LEU A 138 1.63 -19.15 -10.66
CA LEU A 138 2.14 -17.79 -10.62
C LEU A 138 3.09 -17.68 -9.41
N GLU A 139 4.31 -17.24 -9.65
CA GLU A 139 5.31 -17.00 -8.60
C GLU A 139 4.83 -15.90 -7.62
N ASP A 140 5.54 -15.69 -6.52
CA ASP A 140 5.24 -14.60 -5.56
C ASP A 140 5.33 -13.21 -6.21
N SER A 141 6.13 -13.09 -7.29
CA SER A 141 6.21 -11.91 -8.15
C SER A 141 4.97 -11.70 -9.02
N GLY A 142 4.08 -12.70 -9.12
CA GLY A 142 2.95 -12.77 -10.04
C GLY A 142 3.29 -13.33 -11.42
N GLN A 143 4.57 -13.57 -11.74
CA GLN A 143 4.99 -14.11 -13.04
C GLN A 143 4.58 -15.58 -13.19
N MET A 144 4.07 -15.94 -14.35
CA MET A 144 3.72 -17.32 -14.67
C MET A 144 4.99 -18.16 -14.85
N ALA A 145 5.12 -19.23 -14.08
CA ALA A 145 6.16 -20.22 -14.24
C ALA A 145 5.90 -21.10 -15.47
N HIS A 146 6.93 -21.43 -16.22
CA HIS A 146 6.88 -22.30 -17.38
C HIS A 146 8.20 -23.09 -17.54
N ASP A 147 8.20 -24.17 -18.32
CA ASP A 147 9.36 -25.03 -18.56
C ASP A 147 10.07 -25.47 -17.27
N THR A 148 9.32 -25.73 -16.20
CA THR A 148 9.84 -26.06 -14.87
C THR A 148 8.93 -27.01 -14.12
N THR A 149 9.34 -27.43 -12.92
CA THR A 149 8.55 -28.26 -12.01
C THR A 149 8.31 -27.53 -10.71
N VAL A 150 7.04 -27.38 -10.29
CA VAL A 150 6.62 -26.76 -9.02
C VAL A 150 5.78 -27.77 -8.26
N ASP A 151 6.09 -28.01 -6.98
CA ASP A 151 5.42 -28.99 -6.12
C ASP A 151 5.27 -30.40 -6.74
N GLY A 152 6.28 -30.82 -7.52
CA GLY A 152 6.26 -32.10 -8.22
C GLY A 152 5.37 -32.17 -9.46
N LYS A 153 4.80 -31.05 -9.90
CA LYS A 153 4.00 -30.91 -11.11
C LYS A 153 4.84 -30.22 -12.19
N GLU A 154 4.94 -30.84 -13.36
CA GLU A 154 5.64 -30.29 -14.53
C GLU A 154 4.79 -29.25 -15.23
N LEU A 155 5.39 -28.11 -15.59
CA LEU A 155 4.79 -27.01 -16.36
C LEU A 155 5.44 -26.97 -17.75
N GLY A 156 4.61 -26.92 -18.79
CA GLY A 156 5.05 -26.79 -20.17
C GLY A 156 5.50 -25.38 -20.52
N SER A 157 5.91 -25.21 -21.77
CA SER A 157 6.34 -23.91 -22.31
C SER A 157 5.21 -22.88 -22.38
N ASP A 158 3.95 -23.33 -22.36
CA ASP A 158 2.75 -22.49 -22.28
C ASP A 158 2.35 -22.18 -20.82
N GLY A 159 3.14 -22.61 -19.84
CA GLY A 159 2.88 -22.49 -18.41
C GLY A 159 1.83 -23.44 -17.86
N ALA A 160 1.11 -24.15 -18.70
CA ALA A 160 0.11 -25.10 -18.23
C ALA A 160 0.76 -26.36 -17.64
N LYS A 161 0.15 -26.90 -16.59
CA LYS A 161 0.57 -28.19 -16.05
C LYS A 161 0.43 -29.28 -17.10
N VAL A 162 1.51 -30.03 -17.29
CA VAL A 162 1.54 -31.22 -18.14
C VAL A 162 0.73 -32.34 -17.49
N SER A 163 -0.09 -33.00 -18.25
CA SER A 163 -1.00 -34.07 -17.77
C SER A 163 -0.24 -35.35 -17.43
#